data_e92549982c4e1b7cad33b17dad058e4d
#
_entry.id   e92549982c4e1b7cad33b17dad058e4d
#
_cell.length_a   1.000
_cell.length_b   1.000
_cell.length_c   1.000
_cell.angle_alpha   90.00
_cell.angle_beta   90.00
_cell.angle_gamma   90.00
#
_symmetry.space_group_name_H-M   'P 1'
#
loop_
_entity.id
_entity.type
_entity.pdbx_description
1 polymer ?
#
loop_
_entity_poly.entity_id
_entity_poly.type
_entity_poly.pdbx_seq_one_letter_code
_entity_poly.pdbx_strand_id
1 'polypeptide(L)'
;LTYIELLDSNSFYNSVSKELNEKYTASQLKSMIKFESIEDTEVFKALVNSGSPSESKNIGNAIAKIAPDTIANVKDNAKLKIVDKATTPKAPTSPNVSRNVMIAFAAGLIISLIISFVRDFLDVKIKYNDEMTTVLDLPLLAAIPDFEYFSNQKAAEKKYGNYESGY
;
A
#
# COMPACT_ATOMS: atom_id res chain seq x y z
N LEU A 1 -12.23 30.17 -17.82
CA LEU A 1 -12.93 29.23 -16.92
C LEU A 1 -13.17 27.94 -17.66
N THR A 2 -12.57 26.92 -17.20
CA THR A 2 -12.73 25.58 -17.76
C THR A 2 -14.09 25.00 -17.32
N TYR A 3 -14.69 24.16 -18.13
CA TYR A 3 -15.96 23.48 -17.77
C TYR A 3 -15.85 22.71 -16.45
N ILE A 4 -14.66 22.24 -16.10
CA ILE A 4 -14.38 21.56 -14.83
C ILE A 4 -14.65 22.49 -13.63
N GLU A 5 -14.25 23.78 -13.67
CA GLU A 5 -14.50 24.70 -12.56
C GLU A 5 -16.00 24.99 -12.37
N LEU A 6 -16.77 25.00 -13.45
CA LEU A 6 -18.23 25.13 -13.36
C LEU A 6 -18.87 23.91 -12.71
N LEU A 7 -18.40 22.71 -13.06
CA LEU A 7 -18.88 21.46 -12.49
C LEU A 7 -18.35 21.21 -11.06
N ASP A 8 -17.26 21.83 -10.65
CA ASP A 8 -16.77 21.76 -9.26
C ASP A 8 -17.39 22.82 -8.33
N SER A 9 -18.50 23.43 -8.78
CA SER A 9 -19.23 24.44 -8.01
C SER A 9 -20.19 23.83 -6.99
N ASN A 10 -20.42 24.51 -5.87
CA ASN A 10 -21.43 24.11 -4.89
C ASN A 10 -22.84 24.04 -5.46
N SER A 11 -23.15 24.90 -6.43
CA SER A 11 -24.46 24.90 -7.11
C SER A 11 -24.69 23.60 -7.89
N PHE A 12 -23.65 23.14 -8.59
CA PHE A 12 -23.69 21.85 -9.31
C PHE A 12 -23.91 20.68 -8.35
N TYR A 13 -23.13 20.60 -7.27
CA TYR A 13 -23.28 19.52 -6.28
C TYR A 13 -24.63 19.52 -5.58
N ASN A 14 -25.21 20.69 -5.32
CA ASN A 14 -26.57 20.80 -4.80
C ASN A 14 -27.62 20.26 -5.80
N SER A 15 -27.42 20.52 -7.09
CA SER A 15 -28.32 19.99 -8.13
C SER A 15 -28.21 18.47 -8.24
N VAL A 16 -26.99 17.93 -8.18
CA VAL A 16 -26.76 16.48 -8.16
C VAL A 16 -27.35 15.85 -6.88
N SER A 17 -27.22 16.51 -5.72
CA SER A 17 -27.82 16.05 -4.46
C SER A 17 -29.34 15.91 -4.58
N LYS A 18 -30.00 16.91 -5.14
CA LYS A 18 -31.46 16.87 -5.38
C LYS A 18 -31.87 15.73 -6.31
N GLU A 19 -31.14 15.49 -7.39
CA GLU A 19 -31.37 14.36 -8.30
C GLU A 19 -31.22 13.00 -7.61
N LEU A 20 -30.35 12.92 -6.59
CA LEU A 20 -30.14 11.74 -5.75
C LEU A 20 -31.09 11.67 -4.53
N ASN A 21 -32.19 12.43 -4.53
CA ASN A 21 -33.17 12.54 -3.43
C ASN A 21 -32.52 12.95 -2.11
N GLU A 22 -31.53 13.85 -2.16
CA GLU A 22 -30.81 14.41 -1.01
C GLU A 22 -30.11 13.36 -0.12
N LYS A 23 -29.82 12.18 -0.68
CA LYS A 23 -29.10 11.11 0.01
C LYS A 23 -27.69 11.52 0.45
N TYR A 24 -27.09 12.44 -0.31
CA TYR A 24 -25.73 12.96 -0.07
C TYR A 24 -25.76 14.48 -0.05
N THR A 25 -25.06 15.09 0.88
CA THR A 25 -24.86 16.53 0.90
C THR A 25 -23.88 16.96 -0.21
N ALA A 26 -23.94 18.24 -0.62
CA ALA A 26 -23.01 18.78 -1.62
C ALA A 26 -21.53 18.58 -1.22
N SER A 27 -21.20 18.73 0.07
CA SER A 27 -19.84 18.51 0.60
C SER A 27 -19.40 17.05 0.48
N GLN A 28 -20.29 16.10 0.73
CA GLN A 28 -19.99 14.67 0.56
C GLN A 28 -19.77 14.34 -0.92
N LEU A 29 -20.64 14.83 -1.81
CA LEU A 29 -20.48 14.64 -3.25
C LEU A 29 -19.17 15.23 -3.75
N LYS A 30 -18.78 16.41 -3.27
CA LYS A 30 -17.50 17.02 -3.62
C LYS A 30 -16.29 16.17 -3.22
N SER A 31 -16.34 15.47 -2.10
CA SER A 31 -15.27 14.55 -1.68
C SER A 31 -15.25 13.23 -2.45
N MET A 32 -16.39 12.82 -3.02
CA MET A 32 -16.57 11.56 -3.76
C MET A 32 -16.33 11.70 -5.26
N ILE A 33 -16.41 12.91 -5.80
CA ILE A 33 -16.36 13.20 -7.23
C ILE A 33 -15.09 13.97 -7.55
N LYS A 34 -14.36 13.53 -8.57
CA LYS A 34 -13.19 14.23 -9.11
C LYS A 34 -13.34 14.39 -10.62
N PHE A 35 -13.16 15.59 -11.11
CA PHE A 35 -13.13 15.86 -12.55
C PHE A 35 -11.68 15.94 -13.03
N GLU A 36 -11.38 15.27 -14.14
CA GLU A 36 -10.06 15.27 -14.75
C GLU A 36 -10.20 15.58 -16.26
N SER A 37 -9.39 16.51 -16.75
CA SER A 37 -9.29 16.75 -18.19
C SER A 37 -8.43 15.66 -18.82
N ILE A 38 -8.78 15.28 -20.03
CA ILE A 38 -7.94 14.42 -20.87
C ILE A 38 -7.02 15.36 -21.65
N GLU A 39 -5.72 15.21 -21.46
CA GLU A 39 -4.67 16.06 -22.08
C GLU A 39 -4.89 16.21 -23.59
N ASP A 40 -4.67 17.43 -24.09
CA ASP A 40 -4.81 17.80 -25.49
C ASP A 40 -6.22 17.62 -26.10
N THR A 41 -7.25 17.53 -25.27
CA THR A 41 -8.64 17.40 -25.72
C THR A 41 -9.60 18.30 -24.95
N GLU A 42 -10.76 18.61 -25.55
CA GLU A 42 -11.87 19.25 -24.84
C GLU A 42 -12.72 18.25 -24.02
N VAL A 43 -12.25 17.01 -23.89
CA VAL A 43 -12.93 15.96 -23.16
C VAL A 43 -12.50 15.94 -21.71
N PHE A 44 -13.44 15.77 -20.80
CA PHE A 44 -13.15 15.52 -19.39
C PHE A 44 -13.89 14.27 -18.91
N LYS A 45 -13.37 13.66 -17.88
CA LYS A 45 -13.98 12.52 -17.21
C LYS A 45 -14.33 12.87 -15.78
N ALA A 46 -15.46 12.33 -15.31
CA ALA A 46 -15.85 12.38 -13.90
C ALA A 46 -15.54 11.02 -13.25
N LEU A 47 -14.69 11.04 -12.23
CA LEU A 47 -14.38 9.89 -11.42
C LEU A 47 -15.21 9.93 -10.15
N VAL A 48 -15.98 8.89 -9.90
CA VAL A 48 -16.83 8.78 -8.72
C VAL A 48 -16.29 7.67 -7.82
N ASN A 49 -15.94 8.02 -6.59
CA ASN A 49 -15.48 7.08 -5.57
C ASN A 49 -16.53 6.97 -4.45
N SER A 50 -17.13 5.79 -4.29
CA SER A 50 -18.10 5.52 -3.23
C SER A 50 -17.87 4.13 -2.63
N GLY A 51 -18.52 3.84 -1.51
CA GLY A 51 -18.44 2.55 -0.83
C GLY A 51 -19.12 1.39 -1.57
N SER A 52 -19.92 1.67 -2.61
CA SER A 52 -20.65 0.65 -3.36
C SER A 52 -20.59 0.90 -4.87
N PRO A 53 -20.37 -0.17 -5.68
CA PRO A 53 -20.38 -0.07 -7.15
C PRO A 53 -21.67 0.50 -7.73
N SER A 54 -22.81 0.15 -7.15
CA SER A 54 -24.12 0.65 -7.57
C SER A 54 -24.32 2.13 -7.25
N GLU A 55 -23.81 2.59 -6.12
CA GLU A 55 -23.83 4.01 -5.75
C GLU A 55 -22.97 4.86 -6.67
N SER A 56 -21.72 4.41 -6.96
CA SER A 56 -20.84 5.08 -7.92
C SER A 56 -21.52 5.25 -9.28
N LYS A 57 -22.20 4.21 -9.76
CA LYS A 57 -22.96 4.26 -11.02
C LYS A 57 -24.11 5.26 -10.96
N ASN A 58 -24.89 5.26 -9.88
CA ASN A 58 -26.03 6.16 -9.72
C ASN A 58 -25.59 7.62 -9.66
N ILE A 59 -24.53 7.91 -8.90
CA ILE A 59 -23.93 9.24 -8.82
C ILE A 59 -23.41 9.67 -10.20
N GLY A 60 -22.67 8.80 -10.91
CA GLY A 60 -22.17 9.07 -12.24
C GLY A 60 -23.27 9.36 -13.25
N ASN A 61 -24.41 8.64 -13.20
CA ASN A 61 -25.55 8.89 -14.05
C ASN A 61 -26.26 10.22 -13.70
N ALA A 62 -26.34 10.58 -12.42
CA ALA A 62 -26.88 11.87 -11.99
C ALA A 62 -26.01 13.03 -12.50
N ILE A 63 -24.67 12.89 -12.42
CA ILE A 63 -23.73 13.86 -13.01
C ILE A 63 -23.99 14.00 -14.51
N ALA A 64 -24.06 12.89 -15.23
CA ALA A 64 -24.28 12.88 -16.67
C ALA A 64 -25.62 13.56 -17.06
N LYS A 65 -26.65 13.48 -16.22
CA LYS A 65 -27.94 14.14 -16.43
C LYS A 65 -27.88 15.65 -16.18
N ILE A 66 -27.20 16.08 -15.11
CA ILE A 66 -27.21 17.47 -14.64
C ILE A 66 -26.13 18.33 -15.33
N ALA A 67 -24.96 17.73 -15.68
CA ALA A 67 -23.85 18.49 -16.22
C ALA A 67 -24.15 19.28 -17.51
N PRO A 68 -24.89 18.75 -18.52
CA PRO A 68 -25.21 19.49 -19.72
C PRO A 68 -26.04 20.76 -19.43
N ASP A 69 -27.05 20.65 -18.58
CA ASP A 69 -27.92 21.77 -18.21
C ASP A 69 -27.14 22.83 -17.41
N THR A 70 -26.25 22.40 -16.50
CA THR A 70 -25.45 23.34 -15.74
C THR A 70 -24.49 24.15 -16.63
N ILE A 71 -23.89 23.52 -17.62
CA ILE A 71 -22.98 24.21 -18.56
C ILE A 71 -23.78 25.12 -19.51
N ALA A 72 -24.93 24.65 -20.03
CA ALA A 72 -25.77 25.44 -20.92
C ALA A 72 -26.32 26.70 -20.24
N ASN A 73 -26.64 26.64 -18.95
CA ASN A 73 -27.15 27.78 -18.18
C ASN A 73 -26.11 28.88 -17.89
N VAL A 74 -24.81 28.53 -17.95
CA VAL A 74 -23.71 29.47 -17.62
C VAL A 74 -23.05 30.02 -18.89
N LYS A 75 -23.06 29.25 -19.96
CA LYS A 75 -22.38 29.62 -21.20
C LYS A 75 -23.32 29.43 -22.38
N ASP A 76 -23.81 30.54 -22.92
CA ASP A 76 -24.64 30.55 -24.13
C ASP A 76 -23.92 29.80 -25.27
N ASN A 77 -24.67 28.94 -25.95
CA ASN A 77 -24.20 28.10 -27.06
C ASN A 77 -23.19 26.99 -26.71
N ALA A 78 -22.87 26.72 -25.42
CA ALA A 78 -22.10 25.56 -25.05
C ALA A 78 -22.99 24.30 -25.06
N LYS A 79 -22.52 23.27 -25.77
CA LYS A 79 -23.21 21.97 -25.83
C LYS A 79 -22.26 20.90 -25.26
N LEU A 80 -22.61 20.37 -24.11
CA LEU A 80 -21.95 19.20 -23.58
C LEU A 80 -22.58 17.93 -24.15
N LYS A 81 -21.78 17.09 -24.80
CA LYS A 81 -22.23 15.78 -25.27
C LYS A 81 -21.63 14.70 -24.36
N ILE A 82 -22.48 13.87 -23.80
CA ILE A 82 -22.06 12.69 -23.05
C ILE A 82 -21.57 11.66 -24.05
N VAL A 83 -20.30 11.29 -23.94
CA VAL A 83 -19.67 10.26 -24.78
C VAL A 83 -19.96 8.89 -24.19
N ASP A 84 -19.71 8.72 -22.88
CA ASP A 84 -19.91 7.46 -22.17
C ASP A 84 -20.75 7.64 -20.90
N LYS A 85 -21.63 6.67 -20.65
CA LYS A 85 -22.40 6.59 -19.42
C LYS A 85 -21.63 5.88 -18.32
N ALA A 86 -22.00 6.16 -17.06
CA ALA A 86 -21.39 5.48 -15.92
C ALA A 86 -21.64 3.97 -15.98
N THR A 87 -20.58 3.19 -15.92
CA THR A 87 -20.61 1.73 -15.83
C THR A 87 -20.32 1.26 -14.41
N THR A 88 -20.89 0.11 -14.04
CA THR A 88 -20.63 -0.47 -12.73
C THR A 88 -19.19 -1.00 -12.69
N PRO A 89 -18.33 -0.56 -11.77
CA PRO A 89 -16.96 -1.06 -11.67
C PRO A 89 -16.98 -2.56 -11.31
N LYS A 90 -16.10 -3.33 -11.96
CA LYS A 90 -15.97 -4.77 -11.73
C LYS A 90 -15.09 -5.12 -10.55
N ALA A 91 -14.24 -4.19 -10.13
CA ALA A 91 -13.30 -4.38 -9.01
C ALA A 91 -13.15 -3.08 -8.21
N PRO A 92 -12.87 -3.17 -6.89
CA PRO A 92 -12.59 -1.99 -6.08
C PRO A 92 -11.27 -1.35 -6.50
N THR A 93 -11.25 -0.03 -6.60
CA THR A 93 -10.06 0.77 -6.94
C THR A 93 -9.16 0.99 -5.71
N SER A 94 -9.73 0.94 -4.51
CA SER A 94 -9.04 1.15 -3.23
C SER A 94 -9.73 0.32 -2.12
N PRO A 95 -8.98 -0.19 -1.13
CA PRO A 95 -7.52 -0.11 -0.98
C PRO A 95 -6.78 -1.06 -1.92
N ASN A 96 -5.61 -0.63 -2.42
CA ASN A 96 -4.74 -1.52 -3.19
C ASN A 96 -3.93 -2.41 -2.24
N VAL A 97 -4.51 -3.57 -1.88
CA VAL A 97 -3.97 -4.51 -0.89
C VAL A 97 -2.56 -4.97 -1.27
N SER A 98 -2.34 -5.31 -2.53
CA SER A 98 -1.04 -5.77 -3.01
C SER A 98 0.07 -4.73 -2.79
N ARG A 99 -0.20 -3.46 -3.13
CA ARG A 99 0.75 -2.36 -2.90
C ARG A 99 1.03 -2.14 -1.42
N ASN A 100 -0.01 -2.17 -0.58
CA ASN A 100 0.12 -1.95 0.86
C ASN A 100 0.92 -3.08 1.52
N VAL A 101 0.69 -4.33 1.13
CA VAL A 101 1.46 -5.50 1.60
C VAL A 101 2.92 -5.38 1.19
N MET A 102 3.21 -4.99 -0.06
CA MET A 102 4.59 -4.81 -0.53
C MET A 102 5.34 -3.71 0.26
N ILE A 103 4.68 -2.59 0.53
CA ILE A 103 5.25 -1.50 1.33
C ILE A 103 5.51 -1.96 2.77
N ALA A 104 4.54 -2.66 3.39
CA ALA A 104 4.69 -3.18 4.75
C ALA A 104 5.83 -4.21 4.84
N PHE A 105 5.96 -5.09 3.85
CA PHE A 105 7.05 -6.06 3.77
C PHE A 105 8.42 -5.37 3.66
N ALA A 106 8.56 -4.40 2.76
CA ALA A 106 9.79 -3.65 2.60
C ALA A 106 10.18 -2.90 3.89
N ALA A 107 9.22 -2.25 4.54
CA ALA A 107 9.44 -1.56 5.81
C ALA A 107 9.87 -2.54 6.92
N GLY A 108 9.22 -3.70 7.04
CA GLY A 108 9.59 -4.75 8.00
C GLY A 108 11.01 -5.28 7.78
N LEU A 109 11.41 -5.46 6.52
CA LEU A 109 12.75 -5.90 6.16
C LEU A 109 13.81 -4.87 6.60
N ILE A 110 13.59 -3.59 6.32
CA ILE A 110 14.50 -2.51 6.74
C ILE A 110 14.63 -2.48 8.26
N ILE A 111 13.52 -2.54 9.01
CA ILE A 111 13.54 -2.55 10.47
C ILE A 111 14.30 -3.77 11.00
N SER A 112 14.08 -4.94 10.42
CA SER A 112 14.80 -6.18 10.80
C SER A 112 16.31 -6.04 10.61
N LEU A 113 16.77 -5.47 9.50
CA LEU A 113 18.20 -5.22 9.25
C LEU A 113 18.80 -4.26 10.27
N ILE A 114 18.09 -3.17 10.60
CA ILE A 114 18.53 -2.20 11.59
C ILE A 114 18.69 -2.87 12.95
N ILE A 115 17.69 -3.66 13.38
CA ILE A 115 17.76 -4.37 14.67
C ILE A 115 18.91 -5.37 14.68
N SER A 116 19.12 -6.13 13.60
CA SER A 116 20.22 -7.07 13.46
C SER A 116 21.58 -6.37 13.58
N PHE A 117 21.74 -5.25 12.86
CA PHE A 117 22.97 -4.45 12.90
C PHE A 117 23.25 -3.88 14.29
N VAL A 118 22.22 -3.32 14.95
CA VAL A 118 22.36 -2.79 16.32
C VAL A 118 22.75 -3.89 17.31
N ARG A 119 22.16 -5.08 17.19
CA ARG A 119 22.53 -6.22 18.06
C ARG A 119 23.96 -6.67 17.84
N ASP A 120 24.41 -6.75 16.60
CA ASP A 120 25.77 -7.14 16.26
C ASP A 120 26.78 -6.08 16.75
N PHE A 121 26.46 -4.80 16.59
CA PHE A 121 27.29 -3.70 17.07
C PHE A 121 27.40 -3.63 18.60
N LEU A 122 26.34 -4.02 19.32
CA LEU A 122 26.33 -4.06 20.80
C LEU A 122 26.85 -5.38 21.37
N ASP A 123 27.13 -6.39 20.53
CA ASP A 123 27.67 -7.67 20.98
C ASP A 123 29.18 -7.55 21.15
N VAL A 124 29.59 -7.15 22.36
CA VAL A 124 31.01 -7.00 22.81
C VAL A 124 31.62 -8.34 23.24
N LYS A 125 31.00 -9.47 22.93
CA LYS A 125 31.55 -10.78 23.30
C LYS A 125 32.71 -11.16 22.38
N ILE A 126 33.82 -11.49 22.98
CA ILE A 126 34.99 -12.07 22.29
C ILE A 126 34.58 -13.46 21.79
N LYS A 127 34.36 -13.60 20.48
CA LYS A 127 33.83 -14.85 19.86
C LYS A 127 34.93 -15.84 19.48
N TYR A 128 36.16 -15.36 19.28
CA TYR A 128 37.25 -16.17 18.79
C TYR A 128 38.53 -15.92 19.57
N ASN A 129 39.35 -16.97 19.76
CA ASN A 129 40.65 -16.89 20.39
C ASN A 129 41.61 -15.92 19.65
N ASP A 130 41.41 -15.74 18.34
CA ASP A 130 42.23 -14.84 17.50
C ASP A 130 41.98 -13.35 17.79
N GLU A 131 40.81 -12.98 18.31
CA GLU A 131 40.52 -11.58 18.69
C GLU A 131 41.32 -11.16 19.92
N MET A 132 41.59 -12.09 20.86
CA MET A 132 42.41 -11.82 22.02
C MET A 132 43.87 -11.54 21.67
N THR A 133 44.44 -12.27 20.72
CA THR A 133 45.80 -12.07 20.29
C THR A 133 45.98 -10.83 19.45
N THR A 134 44.98 -10.46 18.66
CA THR A 134 45.03 -9.32 17.71
C THR A 134 44.75 -7.98 18.40
N VAL A 135 43.80 -7.94 19.35
CA VAL A 135 43.35 -6.69 19.99
C VAL A 135 44.19 -6.37 21.25
N LEU A 136 44.59 -7.37 21.98
CA LEU A 136 45.31 -7.19 23.27
C LEU A 136 46.80 -7.43 23.18
N ASP A 137 47.32 -7.88 22.04
CA ASP A 137 48.75 -8.22 21.80
C ASP A 137 49.34 -9.16 22.88
N LEU A 138 48.47 -10.03 23.44
CA LEU A 138 48.82 -10.98 24.47
C LEU A 138 48.87 -12.40 23.89
N PRO A 139 49.96 -13.18 24.16
CA PRO A 139 50.00 -14.55 23.70
C PRO A 139 48.98 -15.42 24.42
N LEU A 140 48.23 -16.24 23.64
CA LEU A 140 47.29 -17.21 24.19
C LEU A 140 48.09 -18.33 24.90
N LEU A 141 48.05 -18.38 26.21
CA LEU A 141 48.81 -19.36 27.00
C LEU A 141 48.13 -20.74 27.03
N ALA A 142 46.82 -20.80 27.01
CA ALA A 142 46.04 -22.04 26.94
C ALA A 142 44.58 -21.75 26.56
N ALA A 143 43.96 -22.67 25.84
CA ALA A 143 42.52 -22.67 25.58
C ALA A 143 41.89 -23.88 26.31
N ILE A 144 40.87 -23.65 27.11
CA ILE A 144 40.13 -24.72 27.79
C ILE A 144 38.97 -25.08 26.88
N PRO A 145 38.91 -26.28 26.30
CA PRO A 145 37.82 -26.69 25.42
C PRO A 145 36.52 -26.85 26.22
N ASP A 146 35.40 -26.52 25.57
CA ASP A 146 34.06 -26.71 26.15
C ASP A 146 33.77 -28.21 26.28
N PHE A 147 33.53 -28.66 27.49
CA PHE A 147 33.25 -30.07 27.78
C PHE A 147 31.87 -30.54 27.28
N GLU A 148 30.94 -29.65 27.06
CA GLU A 148 29.63 -29.98 26.46
C GLU A 148 29.77 -30.49 25.02
N TYR A 149 30.73 -29.93 24.26
CA TYR A 149 30.98 -30.39 22.87
C TYR A 149 31.47 -31.83 22.83
N PHE A 150 32.35 -32.20 23.74
CA PHE A 150 32.87 -33.58 23.83
C PHE A 150 31.86 -34.58 24.38
N SER A 151 30.92 -34.15 25.25
CA SER A 151 29.87 -35.03 25.75
C SER A 151 28.90 -35.40 24.66
N ASN A 152 28.56 -34.47 23.79
CA ASN A 152 27.66 -34.68 22.65
C ASN A 152 28.31 -35.57 21.56
N GLN A 153 29.63 -35.44 21.33
CA GLN A 153 30.35 -36.27 20.38
C GLN A 153 30.43 -37.73 20.86
N LYS A 154 30.75 -37.97 22.15
CA LYS A 154 30.71 -39.32 22.74
C LYS A 154 29.30 -39.93 22.77
N ALA A 155 28.27 -39.12 22.92
CA ALA A 155 26.88 -39.58 22.83
C ALA A 155 26.51 -39.97 21.40
N ALA A 156 26.98 -39.25 20.39
CA ALA A 156 26.81 -39.58 18.99
C ALA A 156 27.57 -40.85 18.59
N GLU A 157 28.82 -41.01 18.96
CA GLU A 157 29.63 -42.22 18.73
C GLU A 157 29.01 -43.46 19.37
N LYS A 158 28.48 -43.37 20.60
CA LYS A 158 27.73 -44.45 21.24
C LYS A 158 26.47 -44.84 20.49
N LYS A 159 25.81 -43.90 19.83
CA LYS A 159 24.56 -44.12 19.10
C LYS A 159 24.80 -44.78 17.73
N TYR A 160 25.93 -44.51 17.09
CA TYR A 160 26.29 -45.07 15.78
C TYR A 160 27.27 -46.24 15.83
N GLY A 161 28.05 -46.37 16.90
CA GLY A 161 29.03 -47.47 17.05
C GLY A 161 28.45 -48.89 17.37
N ASN A 162 27.14 -48.98 17.66
CA ASN A 162 26.51 -50.27 17.94
C ASN A 162 25.99 -51.01 16.69
N TYR A 163 26.27 -50.53 15.49
CA TYR A 163 25.82 -51.19 14.27
C TYR A 163 26.88 -52.02 13.55
N GLU A 164 28.17 -51.99 14.03
CA GLU A 164 29.29 -52.70 13.35
C GLU A 164 29.74 -54.00 14.06
N SER A 165 29.09 -54.47 15.13
CA SER A 165 29.48 -55.71 15.76
C SER A 165 28.41 -56.82 15.66
N GLY A 166 27.98 -57.10 14.43
CA GLY A 166 27.01 -58.14 14.14
C GLY A 166 27.41 -58.94 12.90
N TYR A 167 28.59 -59.52 12.88
CA TYR A 167 28.94 -60.66 12.00
C TYR A 167 29.82 -61.63 12.80
#